data_3cb60ec5150e2af897f95dbf5e105d93
#
_entry.id   3cb60ec5150e2af897f95dbf5e105d93
#
_cell.length_a   1.000
_cell.length_b   1.000
_cell.length_c   1.000
_cell.angle_alpha   90.00
_cell.angle_beta   90.00
_cell.angle_gamma   90.00
#
_symmetry.space_group_name_H-M   'P 1'
#
loop_
_entity.id
_entity.type
_entity.pdbx_description
1 polymer ?
#
loop_
_entity_poly.entity_id
_entity_poly.type
_entity_poly.pdbx_seq_one_letter_code
_entity_poly.pdbx_strand_id
1 'polypeptide(L)'
;TNAQKALFSGITDVAVVNDTTVKVSLDKPNGSFLFNMAWGDAVIVAPESIEGIKNKPVGTGAFTFQNWVQGDRIELSRNPDYWGNRPALEKATFKFISDPTAAFAAVMAQDVDVFTGFPAPENLPQFEADPRFQVLEGSTEGETILSTNNKMPPLDNVKVRKAIAHAIDRQAIIDGAMFGYGTPIGTHFAPHNPDYVDLTSNSNYDPELSKKLLAEAGLSGGFKTTLKLPPPSYARRGGEIIASQLRAVGIETEISNLEWAQWLEQVFRGKDYGLTIVSHTEPMDIGIYARPDYYFQYDNPEFQSLMTELNGTTDPAKRSSMLKKAQRIISNDYVNGYLFELAFTTVANAKVRGLWKNAPTQATDLTGVSWAD
;
A
#
# COMPACT_ATOMS: atom_id res chain seq x y z
N THR A 1 -18.15 -3.64 9.07
CA THR A 1 -17.71 -2.29 9.53
C THR A 1 -16.76 -1.74 8.50
N ASN A 2 -17.03 -0.55 7.98
CA ASN A 2 -16.15 0.14 7.03
C ASN A 2 -14.88 0.59 7.77
N ALA A 3 -13.70 0.17 7.30
CA ALA A 3 -12.41 0.51 7.91
C ALA A 3 -12.13 2.03 7.86
N GLN A 4 -12.66 2.71 6.84
CA GLN A 4 -12.46 4.14 6.59
C GLN A 4 -13.60 5.02 7.11
N LYS A 5 -14.49 4.50 7.95
CA LYS A 5 -15.63 5.24 8.51
C LYS A 5 -15.23 6.62 9.08
N ALA A 6 -14.05 6.72 9.67
CA ALA A 6 -13.55 7.96 10.26
C ALA A 6 -13.40 9.10 9.24
N LEU A 7 -13.16 8.81 7.96
CA LEU A 7 -13.03 9.81 6.88
C LEU A 7 -14.33 10.55 6.59
N PHE A 8 -15.48 9.96 7.00
CA PHE A 8 -16.82 10.48 6.76
C PHE A 8 -17.49 11.02 8.03
N SER A 9 -16.76 11.04 9.16
CA SER A 9 -17.33 11.47 10.46
C SER A 9 -17.76 12.94 10.50
N GLY A 10 -17.23 13.79 9.60
CA GLY A 10 -17.61 15.19 9.46
C GLY A 10 -18.93 15.44 8.72
N ILE A 11 -19.60 14.40 8.18
CA ILE A 11 -20.91 14.54 7.55
C ILE A 11 -21.96 14.79 8.63
N THR A 12 -22.64 15.94 8.54
CA THR A 12 -23.69 16.34 9.50
C THR A 12 -25.09 16.13 8.98
N ASP A 13 -25.25 16.15 7.65
CA ASP A 13 -26.57 15.96 7.02
C ASP A 13 -26.41 15.46 5.58
N VAL A 14 -27.38 14.66 5.12
CA VAL A 14 -27.51 14.21 3.73
C VAL A 14 -28.96 14.43 3.30
N ALA A 15 -29.20 15.48 2.51
CA ALA A 15 -30.51 15.87 2.05
C ALA A 15 -30.74 15.52 0.58
N VAL A 16 -31.87 14.91 0.26
CA VAL A 16 -32.33 14.73 -1.12
C VAL A 16 -32.96 16.05 -1.57
N VAL A 17 -32.34 16.69 -2.56
CA VAL A 17 -32.85 17.96 -3.12
C VAL A 17 -33.90 17.69 -4.21
N ASN A 18 -33.64 16.70 -5.06
CA ASN A 18 -34.54 16.21 -6.11
C ASN A 18 -34.06 14.81 -6.57
N ASP A 19 -34.70 14.24 -7.58
CA ASP A 19 -34.43 12.88 -8.10
C ASP A 19 -32.98 12.64 -8.57
N THR A 20 -32.22 13.69 -8.83
CA THR A 20 -30.83 13.61 -9.36
C THR A 20 -29.81 14.38 -8.53
N THR A 21 -30.23 14.97 -7.41
CA THR A 21 -29.36 15.85 -6.61
C THR A 21 -29.43 15.50 -5.13
N VAL A 22 -28.27 15.21 -4.56
CA VAL A 22 -28.07 15.02 -3.12
C VAL A 22 -27.14 16.11 -2.61
N LYS A 23 -27.51 16.72 -1.46
CA LYS A 23 -26.68 17.69 -0.75
C LYS A 23 -26.09 17.04 0.49
N VAL A 24 -24.76 17.02 0.56
CA VAL A 24 -24.03 16.58 1.75
C VAL A 24 -23.49 17.80 2.48
N SER A 25 -23.85 17.93 3.76
CA SER A 25 -23.38 19.01 4.65
C SER A 25 -22.27 18.50 5.55
N LEU A 26 -21.22 19.30 5.71
CA LEU A 26 -20.06 18.97 6.55
C LEU A 26 -20.00 19.93 7.74
N ASP A 27 -19.47 19.46 8.88
CA ASP A 27 -19.23 20.26 10.09
C ASP A 27 -18.18 21.36 9.88
N LYS A 28 -17.23 21.12 8.97
CA LYS A 28 -16.15 22.03 8.59
C LYS A 28 -15.68 21.73 7.16
N PRO A 29 -14.97 22.69 6.50
CA PRO A 29 -14.37 22.43 5.20
C PRO A 29 -13.46 21.20 5.25
N ASN A 30 -13.57 20.33 4.24
CA ASN A 30 -12.75 19.13 4.09
C ASN A 30 -12.22 19.04 2.65
N GLY A 31 -10.95 19.41 2.46
CA GLY A 31 -10.30 19.42 1.15
C GLY A 31 -10.07 18.03 0.54
N SER A 32 -10.21 16.97 1.33
CA SER A 32 -10.09 15.58 0.87
C SER A 32 -11.45 14.90 0.66
N PHE A 33 -12.57 15.59 0.91
CA PHE A 33 -13.90 14.96 0.91
C PHE A 33 -14.25 14.28 -0.42
N LEU A 34 -14.03 14.97 -1.56
CA LEU A 34 -14.33 14.40 -2.88
C LEU A 34 -13.42 13.22 -3.22
N PHE A 35 -12.14 13.29 -2.83
CA PHE A 35 -11.22 12.17 -2.96
C PHE A 35 -11.70 10.96 -2.16
N ASN A 36 -12.09 11.16 -0.89
CA ASN A 36 -12.62 10.11 -0.03
C ASN A 36 -13.91 9.51 -0.59
N MET A 37 -14.79 10.32 -1.22
CA MET A 37 -16.02 9.84 -1.87
C MET A 37 -15.77 9.05 -3.16
N ALA A 38 -14.60 9.21 -3.78
CA ALA A 38 -14.20 8.44 -4.95
C ALA A 38 -13.54 7.10 -4.60
N TRP A 39 -13.23 6.87 -3.32
CA TRP A 39 -12.58 5.66 -2.87
C TRP A 39 -13.56 4.48 -2.77
N GLY A 40 -13.05 3.24 -2.97
CA GLY A 40 -13.85 2.02 -2.95
C GLY A 40 -14.61 1.73 -1.64
N ASP A 41 -14.20 2.34 -0.52
CA ASP A 41 -14.90 2.25 0.76
C ASP A 41 -16.15 3.15 0.86
N ALA A 42 -16.31 4.12 -0.02
CA ALA A 42 -17.45 5.05 -0.06
C ALA A 42 -18.60 4.52 -0.94
N VAL A 43 -18.97 3.27 -0.78
CA VAL A 43 -20.03 2.65 -1.59
C VAL A 43 -21.38 3.28 -1.33
N ILE A 44 -22.13 3.57 -2.41
CA ILE A 44 -23.53 3.99 -2.39
C ILE A 44 -24.36 2.79 -2.81
N VAL A 45 -25.29 2.37 -1.96
CA VAL A 45 -26.09 1.16 -2.13
C VAL A 45 -27.59 1.42 -1.98
N ALA A 46 -28.41 0.61 -2.60
CA ALA A 46 -29.85 0.65 -2.41
C ALA A 46 -30.22 0.22 -0.97
N PRO A 47 -31.10 0.93 -0.26
CA PRO A 47 -31.44 0.63 1.13
C PRO A 47 -31.87 -0.82 1.35
N GLU A 48 -32.62 -1.38 0.44
CA GLU A 48 -33.12 -2.77 0.48
C GLU A 48 -32.00 -3.83 0.36
N SER A 49 -30.82 -3.45 -0.11
CA SER A 49 -29.69 -4.37 -0.25
C SER A 49 -28.78 -4.44 0.99
N ILE A 50 -28.93 -3.52 1.95
CA ILE A 50 -27.98 -3.33 3.06
C ILE A 50 -27.81 -4.60 3.89
N GLU A 51 -28.90 -5.28 4.24
CA GLU A 51 -28.85 -6.50 5.07
C GLU A 51 -28.09 -7.65 4.40
N GLY A 52 -28.23 -7.78 3.08
CA GLY A 52 -27.62 -8.86 2.29
C GLY A 52 -26.23 -8.57 1.73
N ILE A 53 -25.78 -7.31 1.75
CA ILE A 53 -24.63 -6.81 0.99
C ILE A 53 -23.32 -7.54 1.29
N LYS A 54 -23.15 -8.05 2.50
CA LYS A 54 -21.96 -8.80 2.93
C LYS A 54 -21.70 -10.04 2.09
N ASN A 55 -22.77 -10.73 1.68
CA ASN A 55 -22.69 -12.00 0.98
C ASN A 55 -23.25 -11.93 -0.46
N LYS A 56 -24.08 -10.94 -0.73
CA LYS A 56 -24.75 -10.76 -2.02
C LYS A 56 -24.81 -9.27 -2.36
N PRO A 57 -23.67 -8.68 -2.76
CA PRO A 57 -23.61 -7.26 -3.10
C PRO A 57 -24.49 -6.96 -4.31
N VAL A 58 -25.20 -5.83 -4.24
CA VAL A 58 -26.00 -5.27 -5.34
C VAL A 58 -25.50 -3.87 -5.60
N GLY A 59 -25.04 -3.61 -6.81
CA GLY A 59 -24.49 -2.31 -7.22
C GLY A 59 -24.90 -1.97 -8.65
N THR A 60 -24.47 -0.79 -9.10
CA THR A 60 -24.73 -0.26 -10.45
C THR A 60 -23.52 -0.42 -11.39
N GLY A 61 -22.54 -1.24 -11.01
CA GLY A 61 -21.31 -1.47 -11.76
C GLY A 61 -21.48 -2.24 -13.08
N ALA A 62 -20.40 -2.34 -13.82
CA ALA A 62 -20.36 -2.99 -15.13
C ALA A 62 -20.59 -4.51 -15.09
N PHE A 63 -20.44 -5.11 -13.93
CA PHE A 63 -20.67 -6.54 -13.68
C PHE A 63 -21.58 -6.73 -12.47
N THR A 64 -22.40 -7.79 -12.52
CA THR A 64 -23.27 -8.24 -11.43
C THR A 64 -22.64 -9.44 -10.73
N PHE A 65 -22.78 -9.47 -9.40
CA PHE A 65 -22.36 -10.59 -8.57
C PHE A 65 -23.22 -11.83 -8.86
N GLN A 66 -22.58 -12.97 -9.05
CA GLN A 66 -23.25 -14.23 -9.27
C GLN A 66 -23.07 -15.20 -8.12
N ASN A 67 -21.81 -15.43 -7.71
CA ASN A 67 -21.48 -16.42 -6.69
C ASN A 67 -20.17 -16.10 -5.99
N TRP A 68 -20.04 -16.55 -4.75
CA TRP A 68 -18.82 -16.51 -3.97
C TRP A 68 -18.60 -17.86 -3.27
N VAL A 69 -17.58 -18.58 -3.68
CA VAL A 69 -17.06 -19.74 -2.97
C VAL A 69 -15.92 -19.27 -2.09
N GLN A 70 -16.18 -19.18 -0.78
CA GLN A 70 -15.22 -18.62 0.17
C GLN A 70 -13.88 -19.36 0.14
N GLY A 71 -12.80 -18.62 0.03
CA GLY A 71 -11.44 -19.16 -0.07
C GLY A 71 -11.04 -19.69 -1.44
N ASP A 72 -11.96 -19.71 -2.42
CA ASP A 72 -11.71 -20.23 -3.77
C ASP A 72 -11.90 -19.14 -4.85
N ARG A 73 -13.12 -18.62 -5.03
CA ARG A 73 -13.40 -17.70 -6.13
C ARG A 73 -14.65 -16.84 -5.96
N ILE A 74 -14.69 -15.74 -6.73
CA ILE A 74 -15.89 -14.92 -6.98
C ILE A 74 -16.21 -14.97 -8.47
N GLU A 75 -17.49 -15.15 -8.81
CA GLU A 75 -18.01 -15.20 -10.18
C GLU A 75 -18.89 -13.98 -10.44
N LEU A 76 -18.61 -13.31 -11.56
CA LEU A 76 -19.31 -12.12 -12.02
C LEU A 76 -19.85 -12.34 -13.44
N SER A 77 -20.99 -11.71 -13.76
CA SER A 77 -21.51 -11.62 -15.12
C SER A 77 -21.69 -10.17 -15.54
N ARG A 78 -21.56 -9.89 -16.85
CA ARG A 78 -21.83 -8.56 -17.40
C ARG A 78 -23.21 -8.07 -16.97
N ASN A 79 -23.26 -6.82 -16.52
CA ASN A 79 -24.51 -6.13 -16.23
C ASN A 79 -25.15 -5.66 -17.55
N PRO A 80 -26.32 -6.19 -17.98
CA PRO A 80 -26.96 -5.77 -19.23
C PRO A 80 -27.47 -4.31 -19.16
N ASP A 81 -27.76 -3.82 -17.95
CA ASP A 81 -28.34 -2.50 -17.70
C ASP A 81 -27.26 -1.50 -17.23
N TYR A 82 -25.99 -1.78 -17.51
CA TYR A 82 -24.90 -0.87 -17.13
C TYR A 82 -25.02 0.47 -17.85
N TRP A 83 -25.00 1.54 -17.08
CA TRP A 83 -25.15 2.93 -17.54
C TRP A 83 -23.97 3.47 -18.34
N GLY A 84 -22.79 2.85 -18.25
CA GLY A 84 -21.58 3.22 -18.97
C GLY A 84 -21.38 2.42 -20.25
N ASN A 85 -20.15 2.37 -20.74
CA ASN A 85 -19.81 1.58 -21.93
C ASN A 85 -19.93 0.08 -21.64
N ARG A 86 -20.64 -0.64 -22.50
CA ARG A 86 -20.84 -2.07 -22.36
C ARG A 86 -19.50 -2.82 -22.36
N PRO A 87 -19.14 -3.59 -21.30
CA PRO A 87 -17.93 -4.40 -21.27
C PRO A 87 -17.92 -5.46 -22.39
N ALA A 88 -16.74 -5.74 -22.91
CA ALA A 88 -16.59 -6.81 -23.91
C ALA A 88 -16.74 -8.20 -23.28
N LEU A 89 -16.23 -8.39 -22.07
CA LEU A 89 -16.32 -9.64 -21.34
C LEU A 89 -17.76 -9.94 -20.91
N GLU A 90 -18.22 -11.19 -21.08
CA GLU A 90 -19.53 -11.65 -20.62
C GLU A 90 -19.50 -12.12 -19.17
N LYS A 91 -18.38 -12.72 -18.77
CA LYS A 91 -18.14 -13.26 -17.43
C LYS A 91 -16.73 -12.96 -16.97
N ALA A 92 -16.55 -12.85 -15.66
CA ALA A 92 -15.25 -12.78 -15.02
C ALA A 92 -15.25 -13.65 -13.76
N THR A 93 -14.16 -14.39 -13.53
CA THR A 93 -13.97 -15.20 -12.34
C THR A 93 -12.67 -14.76 -11.65
N PHE A 94 -12.77 -14.30 -10.42
CA PHE A 94 -11.62 -14.00 -9.58
C PHE A 94 -11.29 -15.22 -8.73
N LYS A 95 -10.14 -15.84 -8.97
CA LYS A 95 -9.62 -16.96 -8.17
C LYS A 95 -8.68 -16.44 -7.07
N PHE A 96 -8.70 -17.04 -5.90
CA PHE A 96 -7.81 -16.70 -4.78
C PHE A 96 -6.64 -17.69 -4.74
N ILE A 97 -5.46 -17.27 -5.14
CA ILE A 97 -4.25 -18.09 -5.16
C ILE A 97 -3.17 -17.31 -4.42
N SER A 98 -2.88 -17.68 -3.18
CA SER A 98 -1.93 -16.98 -2.30
C SER A 98 -0.50 -17.56 -2.36
N ASP A 99 -0.35 -18.83 -2.72
CA ASP A 99 0.96 -19.47 -2.84
C ASP A 99 1.64 -19.09 -4.15
N PRO A 100 2.88 -18.53 -4.13
CA PRO A 100 3.58 -18.10 -5.33
C PRO A 100 3.85 -19.22 -6.35
N THR A 101 4.12 -20.45 -5.89
CA THR A 101 4.37 -21.60 -6.76
C THR A 101 3.07 -22.04 -7.44
N ALA A 102 1.96 -22.07 -6.69
CA ALA A 102 0.65 -22.36 -7.26
C ALA A 102 0.20 -21.27 -8.26
N ALA A 103 0.50 -20.00 -7.99
CA ALA A 103 0.22 -18.90 -8.91
C ALA A 103 0.99 -19.07 -10.23
N PHE A 104 2.29 -19.37 -10.16
CA PHE A 104 3.11 -19.66 -11.34
C PHE A 104 2.53 -20.84 -12.15
N ALA A 105 2.23 -21.96 -11.48
CA ALA A 105 1.68 -23.14 -12.15
C ALA A 105 0.33 -22.88 -12.82
N ALA A 106 -0.57 -22.15 -12.16
CA ALA A 106 -1.90 -21.83 -12.70
C ALA A 106 -1.83 -20.96 -13.95
N VAL A 107 -0.93 -19.95 -13.98
CA VAL A 107 -0.72 -19.11 -15.17
C VAL A 107 -0.07 -19.90 -16.29
N MET A 108 0.97 -20.69 -16.01
CA MET A 108 1.65 -21.53 -17.03
C MET A 108 0.73 -22.56 -17.65
N ALA A 109 -0.20 -23.14 -16.88
CA ALA A 109 -1.22 -24.06 -17.36
C ALA A 109 -2.38 -23.35 -18.07
N GLN A 110 -2.42 -22.02 -18.07
CA GLN A 110 -3.54 -21.21 -18.57
C GLN A 110 -4.88 -21.49 -17.84
N ASP A 111 -4.83 -21.93 -16.59
CA ASP A 111 -6.00 -22.02 -15.69
C ASP A 111 -6.44 -20.65 -15.18
N VAL A 112 -5.58 -19.64 -15.34
CA VAL A 112 -5.78 -18.22 -15.05
C VAL A 112 -5.31 -17.42 -16.26
N ASP A 113 -6.17 -16.58 -16.80
CA ASP A 113 -5.87 -15.73 -17.97
C ASP A 113 -5.06 -14.49 -17.63
N VAL A 114 -5.25 -13.95 -16.41
CA VAL A 114 -4.61 -12.75 -15.91
C VAL A 114 -4.29 -12.93 -14.43
N PHE A 115 -3.07 -12.64 -14.02
CA PHE A 115 -2.69 -12.57 -12.63
C PHE A 115 -2.10 -11.18 -12.33
N THR A 116 -2.89 -10.33 -11.67
CA THR A 116 -2.47 -8.98 -11.24
C THR A 116 -1.73 -9.07 -9.91
N GLY A 117 -0.68 -8.26 -9.73
CA GLY A 117 0.14 -8.31 -8.51
C GLY A 117 0.83 -9.69 -8.37
N PHE A 118 1.48 -10.17 -9.44
CA PHE A 118 2.04 -11.51 -9.50
C PHE A 118 3.06 -11.75 -8.36
N PRO A 119 2.86 -12.78 -7.50
CA PRO A 119 3.57 -12.88 -6.22
C PRO A 119 4.99 -13.46 -6.32
N ALA A 120 5.44 -13.89 -7.52
CA ALA A 120 6.73 -14.53 -7.77
C ALA A 120 7.54 -13.76 -8.85
N PRO A 121 8.04 -12.56 -8.55
CA PRO A 121 8.72 -11.72 -9.54
C PRO A 121 9.94 -12.39 -10.17
N GLU A 122 10.58 -13.34 -9.50
CA GLU A 122 11.66 -14.17 -10.04
C GLU A 122 11.31 -14.95 -11.29
N ASN A 123 10.03 -15.21 -11.52
CA ASN A 123 9.53 -15.99 -12.65
C ASN A 123 9.06 -15.12 -13.84
N LEU A 124 9.02 -13.80 -13.70
CA LEU A 124 8.56 -12.91 -14.78
C LEU A 124 9.36 -13.06 -16.07
N PRO A 125 10.72 -13.22 -16.06
CA PRO A 125 11.48 -13.45 -17.29
C PRO A 125 11.06 -14.70 -18.06
N GLN A 126 10.53 -15.73 -17.39
CA GLN A 126 10.03 -16.94 -18.07
C GLN A 126 8.75 -16.65 -18.86
N PHE A 127 7.86 -15.81 -18.32
CA PHE A 127 6.66 -15.38 -19.03
C PHE A 127 6.97 -14.41 -20.18
N GLU A 128 7.96 -13.52 -20.00
CA GLU A 128 8.41 -12.62 -21.05
C GLU A 128 8.99 -13.37 -22.27
N ALA A 129 9.66 -14.49 -22.02
CA ALA A 129 10.24 -15.35 -23.07
C ALA A 129 9.20 -16.25 -23.77
N ASP A 130 7.99 -16.40 -23.23
CA ASP A 130 6.96 -17.27 -23.76
C ASP A 130 5.89 -16.45 -24.51
N PRO A 131 5.73 -16.62 -25.84
CA PRO A 131 4.81 -15.83 -26.65
C PRO A 131 3.31 -16.01 -26.30
N ARG A 132 2.97 -16.97 -25.45
CA ARG A 132 1.60 -17.16 -24.94
C ARG A 132 1.20 -16.08 -23.95
N PHE A 133 2.19 -15.36 -23.35
CA PHE A 133 1.98 -14.41 -22.28
C PHE A 133 2.45 -13.02 -22.65
N GLN A 134 1.99 -12.06 -21.87
CA GLN A 134 2.52 -10.71 -21.78
C GLN A 134 2.77 -10.37 -20.29
N VAL A 135 3.84 -9.64 -20.02
CA VAL A 135 4.14 -9.11 -18.71
C VAL A 135 3.96 -7.59 -18.74
N LEU A 136 3.20 -7.06 -17.81
CA LEU A 136 3.03 -5.63 -17.62
C LEU A 136 3.70 -5.24 -16.31
N GLU A 137 4.62 -4.30 -16.38
CA GLU A 137 5.24 -3.67 -15.21
C GLU A 137 4.72 -2.24 -15.09
N GLY A 138 4.11 -1.93 -13.96
CA GLY A 138 3.55 -0.62 -13.66
C GLY A 138 3.84 -0.20 -12.22
N SER A 139 3.22 0.90 -11.82
CA SER A 139 3.34 1.50 -10.49
C SER A 139 2.10 1.23 -9.63
N THR A 140 2.28 1.27 -8.32
CA THR A 140 1.21 1.25 -7.32
C THR A 140 1.30 2.47 -6.42
N GLU A 141 0.33 2.65 -5.52
CA GLU A 141 0.49 3.54 -4.34
C GLU A 141 1.19 2.81 -3.17
N GLY A 142 1.89 1.71 -3.44
CA GLY A 142 2.44 0.84 -2.42
C GLY A 142 3.79 1.31 -1.89
N GLU A 143 3.80 2.16 -0.86
CA GLU A 143 5.03 2.58 -0.18
C GLU A 143 5.48 1.51 0.80
N THR A 144 6.50 0.75 0.41
CA THR A 144 7.12 -0.25 1.29
C THR A 144 8.07 0.44 2.25
N ILE A 145 7.82 0.24 3.54
CA ILE A 145 8.59 0.85 4.62
C ILE A 145 9.15 -0.18 5.59
N LEU A 146 10.33 0.10 6.14
CA LEU A 146 10.81 -0.51 7.38
C LEU A 146 10.22 0.32 8.53
N SER A 147 9.07 -0.10 9.03
CA SER A 147 8.38 0.62 10.09
C SER A 147 9.10 0.44 11.42
N THR A 148 9.29 1.54 12.11
CA THR A 148 9.98 1.62 13.40
C THR A 148 8.99 2.00 14.48
N ASN A 149 9.01 1.33 15.62
CA ASN A 149 8.25 1.72 16.79
C ASN A 149 8.90 2.92 17.46
N ASN A 150 8.38 4.12 17.23
CA ASN A 150 9.00 5.38 17.69
C ASN A 150 8.89 5.63 19.21
N LYS A 151 8.19 4.79 19.96
CA LYS A 151 8.14 4.86 21.43
C LYS A 151 8.98 3.78 22.15
N MET A 152 9.53 2.83 21.39
CA MET A 152 10.31 1.73 21.98
C MET A 152 11.80 2.11 22.08
N PRO A 153 12.41 2.17 23.27
CA PRO A 153 13.87 2.37 23.37
C PRO A 153 14.64 1.21 22.73
N PRO A 154 15.77 1.49 22.03
CA PRO A 154 16.35 2.81 21.78
C PRO A 154 15.83 3.48 20.49
N LEU A 155 14.78 2.94 19.85
CA LEU A 155 14.21 3.43 18.59
C LEU A 155 13.45 4.77 18.75
N ASP A 156 13.13 5.17 19.97
CA ASP A 156 12.59 6.49 20.33
C ASP A 156 13.59 7.64 20.09
N ASN A 157 14.88 7.33 20.01
CA ASN A 157 15.94 8.28 19.69
C ASN A 157 16.07 8.48 18.17
N VAL A 158 15.88 9.72 17.70
CA VAL A 158 15.99 10.06 16.26
C VAL A 158 17.36 9.73 15.66
N LYS A 159 18.46 9.82 16.46
CA LYS A 159 19.80 9.43 15.96
C LYS A 159 19.89 7.94 15.66
N VAL A 160 19.21 7.10 16.46
CA VAL A 160 19.16 5.65 16.22
C VAL A 160 18.34 5.35 14.98
N ARG A 161 17.18 6.00 14.78
CA ARG A 161 16.39 5.84 13.56
C ARG A 161 17.14 6.31 12.32
N LYS A 162 17.85 7.44 12.43
CA LYS A 162 18.75 7.93 11.37
C LYS A 162 19.85 6.91 11.05
N ALA A 163 20.47 6.33 12.08
CA ALA A 163 21.49 5.27 11.90
C ALA A 163 20.92 4.07 11.16
N ILE A 164 19.72 3.61 11.52
CA ILE A 164 19.03 2.52 10.83
C ILE A 164 18.80 2.89 9.35
N ALA A 165 18.31 4.11 9.07
CA ALA A 165 18.05 4.54 7.70
C ALA A 165 19.32 4.57 6.82
N HIS A 166 20.46 4.98 7.37
CA HIS A 166 21.76 4.95 6.65
C HIS A 166 22.41 3.57 6.59
N ALA A 167 21.96 2.61 7.41
CA ALA A 167 22.44 1.22 7.33
C ALA A 167 21.79 0.44 6.19
N ILE A 168 20.73 0.96 5.57
CA ILE A 168 19.90 0.24 4.59
C ILE A 168 20.27 0.62 3.16
N ASP A 169 20.71 -0.37 2.38
CA ASP A 169 20.85 -0.29 0.92
C ASP A 169 19.52 -0.71 0.27
N ARG A 170 18.75 0.27 -0.17
CA ARG A 170 17.44 0.06 -0.81
C ARG A 170 17.54 -0.73 -2.11
N GLN A 171 18.58 -0.44 -2.92
CA GLN A 171 18.76 -1.11 -4.21
C GLN A 171 19.05 -2.59 -4.00
N ALA A 172 19.91 -2.94 -3.04
CA ALA A 172 20.18 -4.33 -2.70
C ALA A 172 18.91 -5.09 -2.23
N ILE A 173 17.97 -4.41 -1.57
CA ILE A 173 16.69 -5.01 -1.20
C ILE A 173 15.81 -5.22 -2.43
N ILE A 174 15.70 -4.21 -3.30
CA ILE A 174 14.92 -4.31 -4.56
C ILE A 174 15.49 -5.46 -5.41
N ASP A 175 16.78 -5.52 -5.59
CA ASP A 175 17.43 -6.56 -6.42
C ASP A 175 17.27 -7.95 -5.79
N GLY A 176 17.51 -8.08 -4.48
CA GLY A 176 17.54 -9.38 -3.81
C GLY A 176 16.15 -9.91 -3.42
N ALA A 177 15.20 -9.05 -3.06
CA ALA A 177 13.86 -9.46 -2.64
C ALA A 177 12.83 -9.36 -3.76
N MET A 178 12.97 -8.37 -4.65
CA MET A 178 12.00 -8.03 -5.68
C MET A 178 12.53 -8.25 -7.11
N PHE A 179 13.75 -8.78 -7.27
CA PHE A 179 14.35 -9.10 -8.58
C PHE A 179 14.44 -7.88 -9.52
N GLY A 180 14.67 -6.71 -8.95
CA GLY A 180 14.75 -5.43 -9.68
C GLY A 180 13.44 -4.69 -9.84
N TYR A 181 12.29 -5.28 -9.47
CA TYR A 181 10.98 -4.65 -9.60
C TYR A 181 10.65 -3.79 -8.38
N GLY A 182 10.79 -2.48 -8.51
CA GLY A 182 10.51 -1.49 -7.48
C GLY A 182 11.28 -0.20 -7.71
N THR A 183 10.77 0.91 -7.19
CA THR A 183 11.42 2.22 -7.31
C THR A 183 11.80 2.73 -5.92
N PRO A 184 13.10 3.06 -5.64
CA PRO A 184 13.49 3.58 -4.33
C PRO A 184 12.70 4.84 -3.96
N ILE A 185 12.27 4.95 -2.69
CA ILE A 185 11.58 6.13 -2.15
C ILE A 185 12.30 6.66 -0.91
N GLY A 186 12.12 7.96 -0.62
CA GLY A 186 12.68 8.63 0.55
C GLY A 186 11.61 9.23 1.46
N THR A 187 10.34 8.95 1.18
CA THR A 187 9.16 9.44 1.90
C THR A 187 7.96 8.54 1.68
N HIS A 188 6.85 8.83 2.35
CA HIS A 188 5.59 8.08 2.24
C HIS A 188 4.72 8.68 1.12
N PHE A 189 5.18 8.57 -0.11
CA PHE A 189 4.49 8.98 -1.33
C PHE A 189 5.08 8.23 -2.53
N ALA A 190 4.23 7.81 -3.44
CA ALA A 190 4.65 7.15 -4.67
C ALA A 190 5.26 8.16 -5.67
N PRO A 191 6.35 7.83 -6.38
CA PRO A 191 7.05 8.74 -7.30
C PRO A 191 6.20 9.31 -8.43
N HIS A 192 5.15 8.63 -8.85
CA HIS A 192 4.22 9.11 -9.89
C HIS A 192 3.22 10.15 -9.36
N ASN A 193 3.09 10.32 -8.05
CA ASN A 193 2.20 11.32 -7.47
C ASN A 193 2.72 12.73 -7.77
N PRO A 194 1.89 13.68 -8.26
CA PRO A 194 2.31 15.03 -8.61
C PRO A 194 2.86 15.84 -7.43
N ASP A 195 2.54 15.45 -6.20
CA ASP A 195 3.04 16.08 -4.98
C ASP A 195 4.27 15.37 -4.39
N TYR A 196 4.77 14.31 -5.03
CA TYR A 196 5.97 13.61 -4.59
C TYR A 196 7.18 14.54 -4.48
N VAL A 197 7.99 14.31 -3.45
CA VAL A 197 9.30 14.94 -3.27
C VAL A 197 10.34 13.83 -3.18
N ASP A 198 11.31 13.81 -4.08
CA ASP A 198 12.43 12.89 -3.95
C ASP A 198 13.30 13.29 -2.74
N LEU A 199 13.26 12.46 -1.73
CA LEU A 199 14.03 12.58 -0.47
C LEU A 199 14.93 11.35 -0.25
N THR A 200 15.19 10.57 -1.29
CA THR A 200 16.04 9.37 -1.20
C THR A 200 17.45 9.69 -0.68
N SER A 201 17.97 10.87 -1.02
CA SER A 201 19.27 11.34 -0.55
C SER A 201 19.37 11.60 0.95
N ASN A 202 18.23 11.77 1.66
CA ASN A 202 18.23 11.97 3.11
C ASN A 202 18.75 10.75 3.89
N SER A 203 18.71 9.57 3.28
CA SER A 203 19.15 8.30 3.88
C SER A 203 19.91 7.44 2.86
N ASN A 204 20.92 8.01 2.24
CA ASN A 204 21.88 7.24 1.42
C ASN A 204 22.54 6.15 2.27
N TYR A 205 22.78 4.99 1.65
CA TYR A 205 23.50 3.90 2.30
C TYR A 205 24.90 4.35 2.70
N ASP A 206 25.15 4.41 4.00
CA ASP A 206 26.43 4.80 4.61
C ASP A 206 26.60 4.11 5.97
N PRO A 207 27.10 2.85 5.98
CA PRO A 207 27.28 2.09 7.23
C PRO A 207 28.23 2.76 8.22
N GLU A 208 29.21 3.54 7.74
CA GLU A 208 30.15 4.22 8.64
C GLU A 208 29.47 5.40 9.36
N LEU A 209 28.65 6.16 8.66
CA LEU A 209 27.79 7.17 9.28
C LEU A 209 26.80 6.53 10.27
N SER A 210 26.24 5.37 9.93
CA SER A 210 25.35 4.62 10.82
C SER A 210 26.05 4.27 12.14
N LYS A 211 27.23 3.67 12.09
CA LYS A 211 28.05 3.34 13.29
C LYS A 211 28.38 4.60 14.12
N LYS A 212 28.74 5.69 13.46
CA LYS A 212 29.00 6.98 14.13
C LYS A 212 27.78 7.48 14.87
N LEU A 213 26.59 7.47 14.24
CA LEU A 213 25.34 7.91 14.85
C LEU A 213 24.93 7.02 16.04
N LEU A 214 25.15 5.70 15.96
CA LEU A 214 24.95 4.79 17.09
C LEU A 214 25.90 5.12 18.26
N ALA A 215 27.15 5.39 17.99
CA ALA A 215 28.10 5.79 19.02
C ALA A 215 27.70 7.13 19.67
N GLU A 216 27.25 8.12 18.88
CA GLU A 216 26.72 9.40 19.40
C GLU A 216 25.44 9.24 20.22
N ALA A 217 24.68 8.15 19.99
CA ALA A 217 23.49 7.78 20.78
C ALA A 217 23.85 6.96 22.03
N GLY A 218 25.16 6.72 22.30
CA GLY A 218 25.63 5.91 23.43
C GLY A 218 25.56 4.39 23.18
N LEU A 219 25.42 3.97 21.93
CA LEU A 219 25.23 2.58 21.51
C LEU A 219 26.39 2.05 20.66
N SER A 220 27.63 2.42 21.00
CA SER A 220 28.83 1.97 20.28
C SER A 220 29.00 0.43 20.26
N GLY A 221 28.41 -0.28 21.22
CA GLY A 221 28.35 -1.74 21.28
C GLY A 221 27.19 -2.36 20.51
N GLY A 222 26.41 -1.55 19.82
CA GLY A 222 25.17 -1.99 19.17
C GLY A 222 24.00 -2.24 20.14
N PHE A 223 22.95 -2.84 19.63
CA PHE A 223 21.77 -3.26 20.43
C PHE A 223 21.00 -4.38 19.75
N LYS A 224 20.04 -4.97 20.47
CA LYS A 224 19.13 -6.01 19.94
C LYS A 224 17.72 -5.45 19.80
N THR A 225 17.03 -5.87 18.74
CA THR A 225 15.62 -5.53 18.53
C THR A 225 14.89 -6.66 17.79
N THR A 226 13.57 -6.60 17.70
CA THR A 226 12.77 -7.56 16.95
C THR A 226 12.52 -7.07 15.53
N LEU A 227 12.38 -7.98 14.57
CA LEU A 227 11.93 -7.74 13.20
C LEU A 227 10.78 -8.69 12.89
N LYS A 228 9.53 -8.20 13.06
CA LYS A 228 8.31 -8.99 12.84
C LYS A 228 7.82 -8.80 11.40
N LEU A 229 7.70 -9.89 10.64
CA LEU A 229 7.49 -9.86 9.19
C LEU A 229 6.15 -10.52 8.81
N PRO A 230 5.26 -9.80 8.07
CA PRO A 230 4.06 -10.39 7.49
C PRO A 230 4.40 -11.33 6.32
N PRO A 231 3.41 -12.07 5.75
CA PRO A 231 3.66 -13.12 4.77
C PRO A 231 4.27 -12.68 3.42
N PRO A 232 4.05 -11.46 2.88
CA PRO A 232 4.51 -11.10 1.55
C PRO A 232 6.03 -11.24 1.36
N SER A 233 6.45 -11.61 0.14
CA SER A 233 7.85 -11.83 -0.21
C SER A 233 8.73 -10.59 -0.01
N TYR A 234 8.18 -9.39 -0.30
CA TYR A 234 8.90 -8.14 -0.05
C TYR A 234 9.30 -7.98 1.43
N ALA A 235 8.46 -8.48 2.36
CA ALA A 235 8.75 -8.41 3.78
C ALA A 235 9.69 -9.54 4.23
N ARG A 236 9.39 -10.80 3.91
CA ARG A 236 10.19 -11.94 4.38
C ARG A 236 11.59 -11.96 3.76
N ARG A 237 11.70 -11.86 2.43
CA ARG A 237 13.03 -11.81 1.77
C ARG A 237 13.76 -10.50 2.06
N GLY A 238 13.05 -9.35 2.00
CA GLY A 238 13.63 -8.04 2.34
C GLY A 238 14.10 -7.98 3.79
N GLY A 239 13.38 -8.63 4.71
CA GLY A 239 13.74 -8.72 6.12
C GLY A 239 15.08 -9.41 6.38
N GLU A 240 15.37 -10.49 5.66
CA GLU A 240 16.66 -11.18 5.77
C GLU A 240 17.83 -10.29 5.31
N ILE A 241 17.63 -9.57 4.21
CA ILE A 241 18.64 -8.63 3.69
C ILE A 241 18.84 -7.49 4.69
N ILE A 242 17.77 -6.87 5.19
CA ILE A 242 17.81 -5.79 6.18
C ILE A 242 18.48 -6.27 7.46
N ALA A 243 18.15 -7.44 7.96
CA ALA A 243 18.78 -8.01 9.15
C ALA A 243 20.30 -8.17 8.99
N SER A 244 20.74 -8.59 7.81
CA SER A 244 22.18 -8.67 7.47
C SER A 244 22.86 -7.29 7.47
N GLN A 245 22.22 -6.28 6.84
CA GLN A 245 22.73 -4.91 6.77
C GLN A 245 22.79 -4.26 8.17
N LEU A 246 21.77 -4.44 8.99
CA LEU A 246 21.71 -3.95 10.38
C LEU A 246 22.79 -4.60 11.25
N ARG A 247 23.02 -5.90 11.08
CA ARG A 247 24.09 -6.62 11.80
C ARG A 247 25.47 -6.06 11.48
N ALA A 248 25.73 -5.64 10.24
CA ALA A 248 27.01 -5.04 9.82
C ALA A 248 27.34 -3.72 10.55
N VAL A 249 26.33 -3.07 11.13
CA VAL A 249 26.51 -1.85 11.94
C VAL A 249 26.30 -2.09 13.45
N GLY A 250 26.14 -3.35 13.88
CA GLY A 250 26.00 -3.72 15.30
C GLY A 250 24.56 -3.82 15.81
N ILE A 251 23.56 -3.75 14.92
CA ILE A 251 22.16 -3.94 15.31
C ILE A 251 21.75 -5.38 15.04
N GLU A 252 21.53 -6.17 16.09
CA GLU A 252 21.04 -7.55 15.98
C GLU A 252 19.51 -7.57 15.94
N THR A 253 18.93 -8.24 14.95
CA THR A 253 17.48 -8.38 14.81
C THR A 253 17.06 -9.84 15.02
N GLU A 254 16.06 -10.03 15.88
CA GLU A 254 15.37 -11.30 16.01
C GLU A 254 14.18 -11.34 15.04
N ILE A 255 14.30 -12.16 13.99
CA ILE A 255 13.26 -12.28 12.96
C ILE A 255 12.14 -13.18 13.45
N SER A 256 10.90 -12.72 13.33
CA SER A 256 9.67 -13.49 13.58
C SER A 256 8.73 -13.37 12.38
N ASN A 257 8.54 -14.47 11.66
CA ASN A 257 7.57 -14.53 10.56
C ASN A 257 6.17 -14.74 11.14
N LEU A 258 5.24 -13.86 10.82
CA LEU A 258 3.87 -13.85 11.30
C LEU A 258 2.90 -14.07 10.14
N GLU A 259 1.76 -14.68 10.41
CA GLU A 259 0.62 -14.62 9.51
C GLU A 259 -0.14 -13.29 9.69
N TRP A 260 -0.91 -12.84 8.68
CA TRP A 260 -1.57 -11.53 8.72
C TRP A 260 -2.43 -11.30 9.98
N ALA A 261 -3.14 -12.32 10.46
CA ALA A 261 -3.95 -12.20 11.69
C ALA A 261 -3.08 -11.93 12.92
N GLN A 262 -1.93 -12.59 13.01
CA GLN A 262 -0.96 -12.41 14.09
C GLN A 262 -0.27 -11.03 13.98
N TRP A 263 0.10 -10.61 12.76
CA TRP A 263 0.68 -9.28 12.53
C TRP A 263 -0.28 -8.17 12.94
N LEU A 264 -1.56 -8.27 12.53
CA LEU A 264 -2.60 -7.31 12.92
C LEU A 264 -2.79 -7.25 14.45
N GLU A 265 -2.70 -8.38 15.13
CA GLU A 265 -2.86 -8.44 16.58
C GLU A 265 -1.63 -7.91 17.30
N GLN A 266 -0.44 -8.43 16.99
CA GLN A 266 0.79 -8.12 17.71
C GLN A 266 1.38 -6.76 17.31
N VAL A 267 1.51 -6.51 16.00
CA VAL A 267 2.17 -5.30 15.47
C VAL A 267 1.21 -4.13 15.42
N PHE A 268 0.12 -4.27 14.66
CA PHE A 268 -0.76 -3.16 14.38
C PHE A 268 -1.54 -2.69 15.60
N ARG A 269 -2.19 -3.61 16.33
CA ARG A 269 -2.98 -3.28 17.53
C ARG A 269 -2.13 -3.24 18.79
N GLY A 270 -1.31 -4.29 19.00
CA GLY A 270 -0.52 -4.49 20.20
C GLY A 270 0.73 -3.61 20.29
N LYS A 271 1.24 -3.14 19.14
CA LYS A 271 2.49 -2.34 19.06
C LYS A 271 3.69 -3.05 19.69
N ASP A 272 3.61 -4.38 19.76
CA ASP A 272 4.65 -5.26 20.30
C ASP A 272 5.65 -5.63 19.20
N TYR A 273 6.50 -4.69 18.84
CA TYR A 273 7.56 -4.87 17.83
C TYR A 273 8.58 -3.74 17.92
N GLY A 274 9.81 -4.01 17.49
CA GLY A 274 10.80 -2.96 17.24
C GLY A 274 10.73 -2.48 15.79
N LEU A 275 10.90 -3.42 14.86
CA LEU A 275 10.88 -3.19 13.41
C LEU A 275 9.89 -4.13 12.73
N THR A 276 9.29 -3.67 11.63
CA THR A 276 8.47 -4.50 10.73
C THR A 276 8.57 -3.96 9.30
N ILE A 277 8.30 -4.79 8.30
CA ILE A 277 8.24 -4.34 6.90
C ILE A 277 6.81 -4.52 6.41
N VAL A 278 6.23 -3.45 5.88
CA VAL A 278 4.89 -3.46 5.30
C VAL A 278 4.81 -2.48 4.14
N SER A 279 4.02 -2.81 3.13
CA SER A 279 3.67 -1.88 2.04
C SER A 279 2.30 -1.28 2.32
N HIS A 280 2.24 0.05 2.43
CA HIS A 280 1.00 0.80 2.47
C HIS A 280 0.52 1.02 1.05
N THR A 281 -0.72 0.66 0.77
CA THR A 281 -1.29 0.69 -0.59
C THR A 281 -2.50 1.61 -0.71
N GLU A 282 -2.83 2.30 0.38
CA GLU A 282 -3.89 3.27 0.44
C GLU A 282 -3.42 4.61 -0.12
N PRO A 283 -4.02 5.10 -1.20
CA PRO A 283 -3.57 6.36 -1.80
C PRO A 283 -3.77 7.55 -0.85
N MET A 284 -2.78 8.44 -0.80
CA MET A 284 -2.83 9.68 -0.02
C MET A 284 -2.95 9.48 1.50
N ASP A 285 -2.48 8.37 2.04
CA ASP A 285 -2.66 8.03 3.46
C ASP A 285 -1.62 8.68 4.42
N ILE A 286 -0.77 9.60 3.96
CA ILE A 286 0.23 10.31 4.77
C ILE A 286 -0.33 10.89 6.09
N GLY A 287 -1.65 11.08 6.17
CA GLY A 287 -2.36 11.49 7.39
C GLY A 287 -2.24 10.51 8.56
N ILE A 288 -1.83 9.26 8.33
CA ILE A 288 -1.57 8.27 9.39
C ILE A 288 -0.46 8.72 10.35
N TYR A 289 0.51 9.51 9.86
CA TYR A 289 1.59 10.06 10.68
C TYR A 289 1.13 11.15 11.66
N ALA A 290 -0.09 11.66 11.50
CA ALA A 290 -0.69 12.59 12.47
C ALA A 290 -1.44 11.88 13.61
N ARG A 291 -1.42 10.55 13.66
CA ARG A 291 -2.09 9.73 14.67
C ARG A 291 -1.04 9.19 15.66
N PRO A 292 -0.87 9.76 16.85
CA PRO A 292 0.15 9.31 17.81
C PRO A 292 -0.03 7.86 18.31
N ASP A 293 -1.26 7.33 18.17
CA ASP A 293 -1.63 5.97 18.52
C ASP A 293 -1.55 4.98 17.33
N TYR A 294 -1.18 5.47 16.14
CA TYR A 294 -0.95 4.58 14.99
C TYR A 294 0.19 3.60 15.31
N TYR A 295 0.29 2.48 14.62
CA TYR A 295 1.15 1.39 15.08
C TYR A 295 2.64 1.76 15.22
N PHE A 296 3.18 2.69 14.43
CA PHE A 296 4.56 3.17 14.58
C PHE A 296 4.75 4.29 15.62
N GLN A 297 3.67 4.74 16.27
CA GLN A 297 3.65 5.61 17.46
C GLN A 297 4.45 6.93 17.30
N TYR A 298 4.44 7.52 16.12
CA TYR A 298 5.06 8.83 15.89
C TYR A 298 4.19 9.94 16.47
N ASP A 299 4.83 10.86 17.22
CA ASP A 299 4.14 11.96 17.89
C ASP A 299 4.88 13.27 17.64
N ASN A 300 4.39 14.06 16.68
CA ASN A 300 4.95 15.37 16.33
C ASN A 300 3.83 16.41 16.20
N PRO A 301 3.71 17.35 17.16
CA PRO A 301 2.67 18.38 17.14
C PRO A 301 2.70 19.30 15.91
N GLU A 302 3.88 19.59 15.33
CA GLU A 302 4.00 20.38 14.11
C GLU A 302 3.34 19.63 12.92
N PHE A 303 3.63 18.33 12.81
CA PHE A 303 3.03 17.51 11.77
C PHE A 303 1.51 17.39 11.92
N GLN A 304 1.03 17.18 13.14
CA GLN A 304 -0.40 17.11 13.46
C GLN A 304 -1.13 18.41 13.12
N SER A 305 -0.53 19.55 13.46
CA SER A 305 -1.07 20.88 13.13
C SER A 305 -1.12 21.09 11.61
N LEU A 306 -0.04 20.73 10.89
CA LEU A 306 0.02 20.81 9.43
C LEU A 306 -1.07 19.97 8.76
N MET A 307 -1.30 18.74 9.23
CA MET A 307 -2.34 17.86 8.68
C MET A 307 -3.75 18.37 8.99
N THR A 308 -3.94 18.97 10.15
CA THR A 308 -5.22 19.62 10.51
C THR A 308 -5.52 20.80 9.56
N GLU A 309 -4.53 21.65 9.28
CA GLU A 309 -4.67 22.76 8.32
C GLU A 309 -4.88 22.25 6.90
N LEU A 310 -4.14 21.23 6.47
CA LEU A 310 -4.27 20.59 5.15
C LEU A 310 -5.70 20.09 4.92
N ASN A 311 -6.27 19.41 5.91
CA ASN A 311 -7.62 18.87 5.81
C ASN A 311 -8.69 19.97 5.64
N GLY A 312 -8.49 21.14 6.27
CA GLY A 312 -9.36 22.30 6.12
C GLY A 312 -9.12 23.13 4.86
N THR A 313 -8.01 22.90 4.14
CA THR A 313 -7.61 23.67 2.97
C THR A 313 -8.21 23.07 1.69
N THR A 314 -8.88 23.90 0.88
CA THR A 314 -9.47 23.50 -0.40
C THR A 314 -8.70 24.01 -1.62
N ASP A 315 -7.81 25.01 -1.46
CA ASP A 315 -6.96 25.52 -2.52
C ASP A 315 -5.91 24.49 -2.95
N PRO A 316 -5.89 24.04 -4.22
CA PRO A 316 -5.00 22.95 -4.66
C PRO A 316 -3.51 23.29 -4.54
N ALA A 317 -3.10 24.53 -4.81
CA ALA A 317 -1.70 24.92 -4.76
C ALA A 317 -1.19 24.95 -3.31
N LYS A 318 -2.01 25.48 -2.39
CA LYS A 318 -1.72 25.46 -0.97
C LYS A 318 -1.63 24.02 -0.44
N ARG A 319 -2.57 23.16 -0.84
CA ARG A 319 -2.54 21.73 -0.46
C ARG A 319 -1.27 21.05 -0.95
N SER A 320 -0.89 21.22 -2.21
CA SER A 320 0.36 20.68 -2.79
C SER A 320 1.59 21.12 -1.97
N SER A 321 1.69 22.41 -1.65
CA SER A 321 2.79 22.93 -0.82
C SER A 321 2.84 22.27 0.57
N MET A 322 1.67 22.06 1.19
CA MET A 322 1.57 21.46 2.51
C MET A 322 1.91 19.96 2.49
N LEU A 323 1.48 19.22 1.45
CA LEU A 323 1.84 17.81 1.26
C LEU A 323 3.35 17.65 1.08
N LYS A 324 3.99 18.52 0.30
CA LYS A 324 5.44 18.54 0.14
C LYS A 324 6.18 18.86 1.45
N LYS A 325 5.62 19.77 2.28
CA LYS A 325 6.15 20.04 3.63
C LYS A 325 6.00 18.82 4.53
N ALA A 326 4.84 18.15 4.52
CA ALA A 326 4.57 16.95 5.32
C ALA A 326 5.60 15.84 5.04
N GLN A 327 5.86 15.56 3.77
CA GLN A 327 6.87 14.58 3.34
C GLN A 327 8.26 14.90 3.91
N ARG A 328 8.68 16.18 3.87
CA ARG A 328 9.98 16.60 4.41
C ARG A 328 10.08 16.40 5.92
N ILE A 329 9.02 16.68 6.66
CA ILE A 329 9.00 16.49 8.11
C ILE A 329 9.22 15.02 8.47
N ILE A 330 8.40 14.10 7.93
CA ILE A 330 8.50 12.68 8.29
C ILE A 330 9.81 12.04 7.81
N SER A 331 10.35 12.49 6.68
CA SER A 331 11.64 12.03 6.18
C SER A 331 12.81 12.52 7.07
N ASN A 332 12.79 13.79 7.48
CA ASN A 332 13.81 14.38 8.35
C ASN A 332 13.78 13.84 9.78
N ASP A 333 12.60 13.44 10.26
CA ASP A 333 12.43 12.82 11.58
C ASP A 333 12.77 11.31 11.57
N TYR A 334 13.06 10.76 10.38
CA TYR A 334 13.36 9.34 10.21
C TYR A 334 12.33 8.45 10.90
N VAL A 335 11.04 8.78 10.72
CA VAL A 335 9.95 8.09 11.41
C VAL A 335 9.95 6.60 11.07
N ASN A 336 10.18 6.30 9.80
CA ASN A 336 10.34 4.96 9.25
C ASN A 336 11.52 4.93 8.27
N GLY A 337 12.06 3.77 7.98
CA GLY A 337 12.93 3.56 6.83
C GLY A 337 12.08 3.44 5.57
N TYR A 338 12.14 4.44 4.69
CA TYR A 338 11.45 4.40 3.39
C TYR A 338 12.28 3.57 2.43
N LEU A 339 11.70 2.50 1.88
CA LEU A 339 12.43 1.52 1.08
C LEU A 339 12.17 1.71 -0.41
N PHE A 340 11.00 1.34 -0.88
CA PHE A 340 10.65 1.42 -2.29
C PHE A 340 9.14 1.43 -2.51
N GLU A 341 8.73 2.02 -3.64
CA GLU A 341 7.42 1.83 -4.21
C GLU A 341 7.30 0.40 -4.76
N LEU A 342 6.26 -0.30 -4.38
CA LEU A 342 5.98 -1.65 -4.86
C LEU A 342 5.52 -1.61 -6.32
N ALA A 343 6.23 -2.31 -7.21
CA ALA A 343 5.83 -2.42 -8.60
C ALA A 343 4.52 -3.21 -8.75
N PHE A 344 3.70 -2.84 -9.72
CA PHE A 344 2.52 -3.58 -10.13
C PHE A 344 2.87 -4.50 -11.30
N THR A 345 3.19 -5.75 -10.99
CA THR A 345 3.53 -6.74 -12.01
C THR A 345 2.31 -7.58 -12.36
N THR A 346 1.94 -7.62 -13.64
CA THR A 346 0.82 -8.43 -14.13
C THR A 346 1.32 -9.40 -15.20
N VAL A 347 0.99 -10.67 -15.05
CA VAL A 347 1.17 -11.67 -16.08
C VAL A 347 -0.20 -11.96 -16.70
N ALA A 348 -0.29 -11.91 -18.01
CA ALA A 348 -1.56 -12.13 -18.71
C ALA A 348 -1.35 -12.94 -19.99
N ASN A 349 -2.41 -13.63 -20.43
CA ASN A 349 -2.46 -14.22 -21.75
C ASN A 349 -2.21 -13.14 -22.82
N ALA A 350 -1.36 -13.44 -23.80
CA ALA A 350 -0.95 -12.49 -24.83
C ALA A 350 -2.12 -11.94 -25.68
N LYS A 351 -3.30 -12.56 -25.63
CA LYS A 351 -4.50 -12.09 -26.33
C LYS A 351 -5.37 -11.13 -25.51
N VAL A 352 -5.12 -10.97 -24.21
CA VAL A 352 -5.89 -10.02 -23.38
C VAL A 352 -5.47 -8.59 -23.69
N ARG A 353 -6.43 -7.68 -23.77
CA ARG A 353 -6.23 -6.25 -24.04
C ARG A 353 -6.93 -5.40 -22.97
N GLY A 354 -6.51 -4.16 -22.81
CA GLY A 354 -7.17 -3.18 -21.94
C GLY A 354 -6.92 -3.33 -20.45
N LEU A 355 -5.95 -4.16 -20.06
CA LEU A 355 -5.52 -4.23 -18.66
C LEU A 355 -4.87 -2.93 -18.22
N TRP A 356 -5.12 -2.52 -16.99
CA TRP A 356 -4.37 -1.44 -16.37
C TRP A 356 -2.90 -1.85 -16.21
N LYS A 357 -2.00 -0.95 -16.62
CA LYS A 357 -0.57 -1.09 -16.36
C LYS A 357 -0.24 -0.68 -14.92
N ASN A 358 -0.85 0.41 -14.45
CA ASN A 358 -0.66 0.94 -13.10
C ASN A 358 -1.89 0.66 -12.24
N ALA A 359 -1.69 0.49 -10.93
CA ALA A 359 -2.76 0.29 -9.96
C ALA A 359 -2.86 1.51 -9.01
N PRO A 360 -3.57 2.59 -9.41
CA PRO A 360 -3.71 3.78 -8.57
C PRO A 360 -4.63 3.57 -7.35
N THR A 361 -5.23 2.43 -7.24
CA THR A 361 -6.15 2.01 -6.17
C THR A 361 -6.21 0.49 -6.13
N GLN A 362 -6.69 -0.06 -5.03
CA GLN A 362 -6.87 -1.50 -4.81
C GLN A 362 -8.09 -2.07 -5.60
N ALA A 363 -8.31 -1.62 -6.81
CA ALA A 363 -9.40 -2.07 -7.67
C ALA A 363 -8.87 -2.76 -8.93
N THR A 364 -9.67 -3.70 -9.45
CA THR A 364 -9.45 -4.30 -10.76
C THR A 364 -10.59 -3.90 -11.69
N ASP A 365 -10.32 -2.96 -12.60
CA ASP A 365 -11.31 -2.52 -13.59
C ASP A 365 -11.28 -3.44 -14.81
N LEU A 366 -12.41 -4.05 -15.12
CA LEU A 366 -12.60 -4.92 -16.27
C LEU A 366 -13.41 -4.27 -17.39
N THR A 367 -13.81 -3.00 -17.26
CA THR A 367 -14.68 -2.34 -18.25
C THR A 367 -14.02 -2.20 -19.62
N GLY A 368 -12.70 -1.99 -19.65
CA GLY A 368 -11.91 -1.88 -20.87
C GLY A 368 -11.28 -3.20 -21.34
N VAL A 369 -11.44 -4.28 -20.56
CA VAL A 369 -10.76 -5.54 -20.86
C VAL A 369 -11.50 -6.34 -21.93
N SER A 370 -10.73 -6.86 -22.89
CA SER A 370 -11.25 -7.69 -24.00
C SER A 370 -10.24 -8.73 -24.44
N TRP A 371 -10.73 -9.70 -25.22
CA TRP A 371 -9.87 -10.61 -25.96
C TRP A 371 -9.56 -10.01 -27.34
N ALA A 372 -8.32 -10.16 -27.78
CA ALA A 372 -7.96 -9.92 -29.19
C ALA A 372 -8.51 -11.05 -30.06
N ASP A 373 -8.85 -10.73 -31.29
CA ASP A 373 -9.31 -11.66 -32.31
C ASP A 373 -8.26 -12.74 -32.63
#